data_a7a67e86e74e56d4250d4a9dd304d3bd
#
_entry.id   a7a67e86e74e56d4250d4a9dd304d3bd
#
_cell.length_a   1.000
_cell.length_b   1.000
_cell.length_c   1.000
_cell.angle_alpha   90.00
_cell.angle_beta   90.00
_cell.angle_gamma   90.00
#
_symmetry.space_group_name_H-M   'P 1'
#
loop_
_entity.id
_entity.type
_entity.pdbx_description
1 polymer ?
#
loop_
_entity_poly.entity_id
_entity_poly.type
_entity_poly.pdbx_seq_one_letter_code
_entity_poly.pdbx_strand_id
1 'polypeptide(L)'
;MKNLNEASAFAQKSPYEIYQEWEGLPVYKDFIIPDLLKLELGNWERTGGKAAFVNMDGAAGTCDTVVEEIPPGGQLKPLRHMYEKAVFILQGQGATTIWNDGGKKHTLEWQKGSLFSTPLNTWHQHFNAQ
;
A
#
# COMPACT_ATOMS: atom_id res chain seq x y z
N MET A 1 -29.10 -18.89 22.07
CA MET A 1 -27.90 -18.97 21.24
C MET A 1 -28.16 -18.25 19.93
N LYS A 2 -27.29 -17.35 19.55
CA LYS A 2 -27.40 -16.69 18.25
C LYS A 2 -27.17 -17.73 17.15
N ASN A 3 -27.98 -17.70 16.12
CA ASN A 3 -27.71 -18.53 14.95
C ASN A 3 -26.53 -17.94 14.16
N LEU A 4 -25.96 -18.71 13.25
CA LEU A 4 -24.81 -18.30 12.45
C LEU A 4 -25.11 -17.08 11.58
N ASN A 5 -26.36 -16.91 11.15
CA ASN A 5 -26.75 -15.78 10.31
C ASN A 5 -26.73 -14.47 11.10
N GLU A 6 -27.17 -14.51 12.37
CA GLU A 6 -27.11 -13.34 13.25
C GLU A 6 -25.66 -12.96 13.55
N ALA A 7 -24.81 -13.94 13.83
CA ALA A 7 -23.39 -13.71 14.03
C ALA A 7 -22.74 -13.09 12.77
N SER A 8 -23.10 -13.56 11.59
CA SER A 8 -22.62 -13.02 10.32
C SER A 8 -23.04 -11.58 10.08
N ALA A 9 -24.25 -11.21 10.51
CA ALA A 9 -24.75 -9.84 10.35
C ALA A 9 -23.93 -8.83 11.14
N PHE A 10 -23.36 -9.22 12.28
CA PHE A 10 -22.49 -8.37 13.09
C PHE A 10 -21.03 -8.41 12.63
N ALA A 11 -20.66 -9.44 11.87
CA ALA A 11 -19.32 -9.61 11.30
C ALA A 11 -19.24 -9.11 9.86
N GLN A 12 -20.00 -8.08 9.51
CA GLN A 12 -19.95 -7.50 8.17
C GLN A 12 -18.58 -6.97 7.85
N LYS A 13 -18.18 -7.11 6.58
CA LYS A 13 -16.93 -6.57 6.09
C LYS A 13 -16.91 -5.05 6.24
N SER A 14 -15.79 -4.52 6.70
CA SER A 14 -15.58 -3.09 6.75
C SER A 14 -15.52 -2.50 5.35
N PRO A 15 -15.75 -1.18 5.17
CA PRO A 15 -15.55 -0.52 3.89
C PRO A 15 -14.15 -0.76 3.31
N TYR A 16 -13.14 -0.86 4.15
CA TYR A 16 -11.78 -1.14 3.72
C TYR A 16 -11.63 -2.56 3.17
N GLU A 17 -12.22 -3.55 3.81
CA GLU A 17 -12.20 -4.92 3.31
C GLU A 17 -12.92 -5.05 1.97
N ILE A 18 -14.04 -4.35 1.80
CA ILE A 18 -14.76 -4.29 0.53
C ILE A 18 -13.89 -3.65 -0.56
N TYR A 19 -13.21 -2.57 -0.21
CA TYR A 19 -12.26 -1.91 -1.11
C TYR A 19 -11.13 -2.85 -1.54
N GLN A 20 -10.54 -3.60 -0.60
CA GLN A 20 -9.48 -4.55 -0.89
C GLN A 20 -9.96 -5.64 -1.86
N GLU A 21 -11.15 -6.16 -1.66
CA GLU A 21 -11.73 -7.16 -2.58
C GLU A 21 -11.95 -6.57 -3.97
N TRP A 22 -12.44 -5.34 -4.03
CA TRP A 22 -12.67 -4.66 -5.30
C TRP A 22 -11.38 -4.43 -6.08
N GLU A 23 -10.29 -4.12 -5.40
CA GLU A 23 -8.97 -3.97 -6.03
C GLU A 23 -8.43 -5.30 -6.56
N GLY A 24 -8.87 -6.43 -6.02
CA GLY A 24 -8.51 -7.75 -6.54
C GLY A 24 -7.10 -8.20 -6.26
N LEU A 25 -6.40 -7.57 -5.33
CA LEU A 25 -5.05 -7.94 -4.93
C LEU A 25 -5.06 -9.06 -3.89
N PRO A 26 -3.97 -9.83 -3.77
CA PRO A 26 -3.82 -10.76 -2.65
C PRO A 26 -3.91 -10.01 -1.32
N VAL A 27 -4.58 -10.62 -0.35
CA VAL A 27 -4.68 -10.10 1.02
C VAL A 27 -4.10 -11.15 1.96
N TYR A 28 -3.06 -10.77 2.68
CA TYR A 28 -2.42 -11.63 3.68
C TYR A 28 -2.82 -11.15 5.07
N LYS A 29 -3.25 -12.09 5.90
CA LYS A 29 -3.74 -11.78 7.23
C LYS A 29 -3.16 -12.77 8.24
N ASP A 30 -2.33 -12.26 9.14
CA ASP A 30 -1.67 -13.08 10.16
C ASP A 30 -1.10 -12.16 11.23
N PHE A 31 -0.63 -12.74 12.34
CA PHE A 31 0.13 -12.03 13.35
C PHE A 31 1.58 -11.77 12.92
N ILE A 32 2.10 -12.58 12.01
CA ILE A 32 3.46 -12.41 11.49
C ILE A 32 3.52 -12.76 10.01
N ILE A 33 4.26 -11.96 9.27
CA ILE A 33 4.67 -12.28 7.91
C ILE A 33 6.18 -12.51 7.99
N PRO A 34 6.66 -13.76 7.89
CA PRO A 34 8.09 -14.06 8.11
C PRO A 34 9.03 -13.36 7.15
N ASP A 35 8.62 -13.15 5.90
CA ASP A 35 9.43 -12.49 4.89
C ASP A 35 8.55 -11.79 3.86
N LEU A 36 8.51 -10.48 3.93
CA LEU A 36 7.70 -9.67 3.00
C LEU A 36 8.17 -9.80 1.55
N LEU A 37 9.45 -10.08 1.32
CA LEU A 37 9.99 -10.22 -0.03
C LEU A 37 9.54 -11.50 -0.73
N LYS A 38 9.01 -12.45 0.02
CA LYS A 38 8.52 -13.73 -0.53
C LYS A 38 7.02 -13.75 -0.81
N LEU A 39 6.31 -12.68 -0.53
CA LEU A 39 4.88 -12.63 -0.81
C LEU A 39 4.62 -12.61 -2.31
N GLU A 40 3.63 -13.39 -2.74
CA GLU A 40 3.09 -13.26 -4.08
C GLU A 40 2.32 -11.96 -4.21
N LEU A 41 2.64 -11.16 -5.23
CA LEU A 41 2.00 -9.89 -5.52
C LEU A 41 1.13 -10.02 -6.77
N GLY A 42 0.01 -9.32 -6.76
CA GLY A 42 -0.86 -9.23 -7.93
C GLY A 42 -0.63 -7.93 -8.70
N ASN A 43 -1.06 -7.90 -9.95
CA ASN A 43 -1.03 -6.67 -10.75
C ASN A 43 -2.02 -5.66 -10.19
N TRP A 44 -1.56 -4.45 -9.95
CA TRP A 44 -2.42 -3.38 -9.42
C TRP A 44 -2.61 -2.28 -10.47
N GLU A 45 -3.74 -2.32 -11.13
CA GLU A 45 -4.04 -1.39 -12.22
C GLU A 45 -4.05 0.07 -11.77
N ARG A 46 -4.46 0.32 -10.53
CA ARG A 46 -4.49 1.66 -9.96
C ARG A 46 -3.12 2.34 -10.01
N THR A 47 -2.06 1.60 -9.77
CA THR A 47 -0.70 2.14 -9.71
C THR A 47 0.16 1.78 -10.92
N GLY A 48 -0.17 0.71 -11.61
CA GLY A 48 0.62 0.18 -12.71
C GLY A 48 1.76 -0.73 -12.27
N GLY A 49 1.87 -1.02 -10.98
CA GLY A 49 2.84 -1.97 -10.43
C GLY A 49 2.19 -3.25 -9.95
N LYS A 50 2.87 -3.92 -9.03
CA LYS A 50 2.35 -5.09 -8.34
C LYS A 50 2.23 -4.81 -6.85
N ALA A 51 1.26 -5.41 -6.20
CA ALA A 51 1.07 -5.21 -4.77
C ALA A 51 0.33 -6.36 -4.09
N ALA A 52 0.36 -6.32 -2.77
CA ALA A 52 -0.48 -7.14 -1.91
C ALA A 52 -0.83 -6.35 -0.65
N PHE A 53 -2.01 -6.58 -0.14
CA PHE A 53 -2.41 -6.03 1.15
C PHE A 53 -1.97 -6.96 2.27
N VAL A 54 -1.49 -6.38 3.35
CA VAL A 54 -1.11 -7.10 4.57
C VAL A 54 -1.90 -6.53 5.73
N ASN A 55 -2.86 -7.28 6.23
CA ASN A 55 -3.71 -6.91 7.35
C ASN A 55 -3.24 -7.69 8.58
N MET A 56 -2.46 -7.05 9.44
CA MET A 56 -1.93 -7.70 10.62
C MET A 56 -3.04 -7.92 11.66
N ASP A 57 -3.15 -9.13 12.18
CA ASP A 57 -4.19 -9.49 13.14
C ASP A 57 -4.14 -8.67 14.44
N GLY A 58 -2.96 -8.21 14.84
CA GLY A 58 -2.82 -7.37 16.03
C GLY A 58 -3.14 -5.89 15.82
N ALA A 59 -3.33 -5.45 14.57
CA ALA A 59 -3.50 -4.03 14.22
C ALA A 59 -4.70 -3.79 13.29
N ALA A 60 -5.56 -4.77 13.14
CA ALA A 60 -6.69 -4.74 12.20
C ALA A 60 -7.55 -3.49 12.39
N GLY A 61 -7.78 -2.76 11.31
CA GLY A 61 -8.62 -1.57 11.29
C GLY A 61 -7.97 -0.30 11.83
N THR A 62 -6.75 -0.38 12.37
CA THR A 62 -6.03 0.78 12.88
C THR A 62 -4.88 1.19 11.96
N CYS A 63 -4.07 0.24 11.54
CA CYS A 63 -2.93 0.48 10.67
C CYS A 63 -2.75 -0.75 9.78
N ASP A 64 -2.80 -0.54 8.48
CA ASP A 64 -2.64 -1.61 7.51
C ASP A 64 -1.45 -1.35 6.61
N THR A 65 -0.92 -2.41 6.02
CA THR A 65 0.29 -2.36 5.22
C THR A 65 0.00 -2.82 3.81
N VAL A 66 0.66 -2.17 2.85
CA VAL A 66 0.65 -2.58 1.45
C VAL A 66 2.09 -2.83 1.04
N VAL A 67 2.36 -3.98 0.46
CA VAL A 67 3.66 -4.27 -0.16
C VAL A 67 3.52 -3.97 -1.64
N GLU A 68 4.36 -3.09 -2.16
CA GLU A 68 4.32 -2.68 -3.56
C GLU A 68 5.65 -2.96 -4.25
N GLU A 69 5.56 -3.34 -5.51
CA GLU A 69 6.72 -3.51 -6.38
C GLU A 69 6.57 -2.60 -7.59
N ILE A 70 7.60 -1.79 -7.82
CA ILE A 70 7.68 -0.91 -8.98
C ILE A 70 8.44 -1.63 -10.08
N PRO A 71 7.93 -1.68 -11.32
CA PRO A 71 8.65 -2.35 -12.41
C PRO A 71 10.08 -1.84 -12.55
N PRO A 72 11.07 -2.72 -12.82
CA PRO A 72 12.45 -2.29 -13.00
C PRO A 72 12.58 -1.20 -14.06
N GLY A 73 13.28 -0.10 -13.73
CA GLY A 73 13.42 1.04 -14.61
C GLY A 73 12.12 1.80 -14.90
N GLY A 74 11.03 1.44 -14.21
CA GLY A 74 9.70 1.99 -14.46
C GLY A 74 9.22 2.93 -13.37
N GLN A 75 7.94 3.20 -13.41
CA GLN A 75 7.29 4.12 -12.49
C GLN A 75 5.86 3.68 -12.21
N LEU A 76 5.34 4.13 -11.07
CA LEU A 76 3.92 3.99 -10.77
C LEU A 76 3.15 5.21 -11.26
N LYS A 77 1.84 5.09 -11.35
CA LYS A 77 0.98 6.22 -11.68
C LYS A 77 0.96 7.21 -10.51
N PRO A 78 0.81 8.52 -10.78
CA PRO A 78 0.63 9.49 -9.70
C PRO A 78 -0.62 9.18 -8.87
N LEU A 79 -0.51 9.33 -7.55
CA LEU A 79 -1.61 9.14 -6.63
C LEU A 79 -1.74 10.32 -5.67
N ARG A 80 -2.96 10.51 -5.17
CA ARG A 80 -3.28 11.49 -4.15
C ARG A 80 -4.35 10.90 -3.24
N HIS A 81 -4.14 10.97 -1.94
CA HIS A 81 -5.11 10.41 -0.98
C HIS A 81 -5.16 11.20 0.32
N MET A 82 -6.22 11.02 1.07
CA MET A 82 -6.55 11.76 2.28
C MET A 82 -6.16 11.02 3.56
N TYR A 83 -5.18 10.14 3.50
CA TYR A 83 -4.63 9.44 4.67
C TYR A 83 -3.11 9.54 4.68
N GLU A 84 -2.54 9.42 5.87
CA GLU A 84 -1.10 9.42 6.06
C GLU A 84 -0.52 8.08 5.62
N LYS A 85 0.67 8.16 5.03
CA LYS A 85 1.37 6.98 4.55
C LYS A 85 2.86 7.11 4.86
N ALA A 86 3.41 6.10 5.55
CA ALA A 86 4.85 5.95 5.68
C ALA A 86 5.31 4.86 4.71
N VAL A 87 6.44 5.09 4.06
CA VAL A 87 7.01 4.18 3.09
C VAL A 87 8.38 3.73 3.57
N PHE A 88 8.57 2.42 3.66
CA PHE A 88 9.86 1.81 3.98
C PHE A 88 10.35 1.00 2.78
N ILE A 89 11.58 1.26 2.36
CA ILE A 89 12.17 0.60 1.18
C ILE A 89 12.81 -0.70 1.59
N LEU A 90 12.23 -1.80 1.13
CA LEU A 90 12.74 -3.14 1.40
C LEU A 90 13.91 -3.50 0.50
N GLN A 91 13.91 -3.01 -0.74
CA GLN A 91 14.88 -3.42 -1.75
C GLN A 91 14.95 -2.38 -2.85
N GLY A 92 16.14 -2.20 -3.42
CA GLY A 92 16.33 -1.34 -4.57
C GLY A 92 16.62 0.11 -4.24
N GLN A 93 16.60 0.96 -5.26
CA GLN A 93 16.79 2.39 -5.15
C GLN A 93 15.92 3.10 -6.18
N GLY A 94 15.55 4.33 -5.88
CA GLY A 94 14.69 5.12 -6.76
C GLY A 94 14.43 6.51 -6.19
N ALA A 95 13.32 7.08 -6.59
CA ALA A 95 12.92 8.42 -6.16
C ALA A 95 11.41 8.53 -6.08
N THR A 96 10.95 9.49 -5.28
CA THR A 96 9.54 9.86 -5.20
C THR A 96 9.42 11.36 -5.39
N THR A 97 8.57 11.78 -6.31
CA THR A 97 8.26 13.19 -6.52
C THR A 97 6.95 13.52 -5.84
N ILE A 98 6.93 14.64 -5.11
CA ILE A 98 5.79 15.12 -4.33
C ILE A 98 5.46 16.54 -4.78
N TRP A 99 4.17 16.83 -4.98
CA TRP A 99 3.73 18.19 -5.38
C TRP A 99 2.27 18.44 -5.03
N ASN A 100 1.92 19.71 -4.91
CA ASN A 100 0.54 20.19 -4.80
C ASN A 100 0.12 20.84 -6.12
N ASP A 101 -1.17 21.03 -6.32
CA ASP A 101 -1.72 21.69 -7.50
C ASP A 101 -1.10 23.09 -7.64
N GLY A 102 -0.47 23.34 -8.80
CA GLY A 102 0.22 24.60 -9.08
C GLY A 102 1.48 24.83 -8.25
N GLY A 103 1.88 23.87 -7.41
CA GLY A 103 3.04 23.98 -6.57
C GLY A 103 4.32 23.42 -7.19
N LYS A 104 5.42 23.69 -6.51
CA LYS A 104 6.74 23.19 -6.91
C LYS A 104 6.87 21.72 -6.58
N LYS A 105 7.49 20.98 -7.49
CA LYS A 105 7.79 19.55 -7.28
C LYS A 105 9.04 19.39 -6.42
N HIS A 106 8.95 18.46 -5.46
CA HIS A 106 10.08 18.05 -4.63
C HIS A 106 10.34 16.57 -4.87
N THR A 107 11.61 16.21 -5.04
CA THR A 107 12.03 14.83 -5.28
C THR A 107 12.85 14.31 -4.12
N LEU A 108 12.44 13.17 -3.59
CA LEU A 108 13.13 12.44 -2.53
C LEU A 108 13.80 11.23 -3.16
N GLU A 109 15.11 11.13 -3.03
CA GLU A 109 15.84 9.92 -3.44
C GLU A 109 15.87 8.92 -2.30
N TRP A 110 15.68 7.65 -2.61
CA TRP A 110 15.64 6.59 -1.60
C TRP A 110 16.38 5.33 -2.07
N GLN A 111 16.78 4.53 -1.10
CA GLN A 111 17.45 3.26 -1.29
C GLN A 111 16.97 2.27 -0.25
N LYS A 112 17.40 1.03 -0.34
CA LYS A 112 17.11 0.00 0.66
C LYS A 112 17.36 0.54 2.07
N GLY A 113 16.34 0.41 2.94
CA GLY A 113 16.39 0.89 4.32
C GLY A 113 15.92 2.32 4.52
N SER A 114 15.63 3.07 3.46
CA SER A 114 15.07 4.41 3.58
C SER A 114 13.64 4.37 4.14
N LEU A 115 13.29 5.36 4.94
CA LEU A 115 11.94 5.58 5.44
C LEU A 115 11.54 7.02 5.15
N PHE A 116 10.39 7.19 4.52
CA PHE A 116 9.84 8.52 4.26
C PHE A 116 8.31 8.49 4.33
N SER A 117 7.70 9.66 4.28
CA SER A 117 6.24 9.77 4.25
C SER A 117 5.81 10.68 3.11
N THR A 118 4.61 10.42 2.60
CA THR A 118 3.96 11.33 1.65
C THR A 118 2.96 12.18 2.43
N PRO A 119 3.03 13.52 2.31
CA PRO A 119 2.10 14.38 3.03
C PRO A 119 0.66 14.14 2.61
N LEU A 120 -0.25 14.34 3.57
CA LEU A 120 -1.69 14.21 3.35
C LEU A 120 -2.15 15.07 2.18
N ASN A 121 -3.02 14.51 1.34
CA ASN A 121 -3.64 15.20 0.21
C ASN A 121 -2.64 15.83 -0.77
N THR A 122 -1.53 15.18 -0.97
CA THR A 122 -0.45 15.64 -1.84
C THR A 122 -0.26 14.63 -2.97
N TRP A 123 -0.07 15.12 -4.19
CA TRP A 123 0.30 14.24 -5.29
C TRP A 123 1.68 13.64 -5.06
N HIS A 124 1.83 12.37 -5.36
CA HIS A 124 3.12 11.69 -5.30
C HIS A 124 3.23 10.64 -6.39
N GLN A 125 4.45 10.39 -6.83
CA GLN A 125 4.75 9.39 -7.84
C GLN A 125 6.09 8.73 -7.53
N HIS A 126 6.13 7.42 -7.58
CA HIS A 126 7.32 6.62 -7.29
C HIS A 126 7.98 6.14 -8.57
N PHE A 127 9.31 6.19 -8.59
CA PHE A 127 10.15 5.77 -9.70
C PHE A 127 11.19 4.77 -9.24
N ASN A 128 11.40 3.70 -10.01
CA ASN A 128 12.42 2.71 -9.74
C ASN A 128 13.64 3.01 -10.65
N ALA A 129 14.81 3.23 -10.04
CA ALA A 129 16.05 3.54 -10.75
C ALA A 129 16.85 2.29 -11.13
N GLN A 130 16.34 1.11 -10.85
CA GLN A 130 17.02 -0.15 -11.20
C GLN A 130 16.37 -0.87 -12.37
#